data_895e79450e3be0261eb215dcb94c082d
#
_entry.id   895e79450e3be0261eb215dcb94c082d
#
_cell.length_a   1.000
_cell.length_b   1.000
_cell.length_c   1.000
_cell.angle_alpha   90.00
_cell.angle_beta   90.00
_cell.angle_gamma   90.00
#
_symmetry.space_group_name_H-M   'P 1'
#
loop_
_entity.id
_entity.type
_entity.pdbx_description
1 polymer ?
#
loop_
_entity_poly.entity_id
_entity_poly.type
_entity_poly.pdbx_seq_one_letter_code
_entity_poly.pdbx_strand_id
1 'polypeptide(L)'
;MLISLAGEVAKWIKPLGLVKKFVKLLSGKEEFFSIEQFYDYFSTQVQTRVILEIPGRGCAWYKNSGGCTMCGFGNKLKEVNTKWNFSDKDLVGLYKMAEVSSRSHEPKWLYIYNGGSFLNLDEVPLKTQIDIACAIRKHPTFFGLFVESRPEFIQEETIIPLLNALGIKFLKIGIGLEAVTDQVREVNIHKGFSRQDYEQAVELVKSHNARILTYVFLKPLGLSEKEAIEEAVRTIFYAFEKGSDEVSLSCAFIQEGTKMERAYQSGKFRPPWLWSIIEVVRRTANLGPVRIGSFEDKPLPIAIPHNCSKCDVAVMKAIRQYNLSYNLHVFDNLKCDCQIRWEEEK
;
A
#
# COMPACT_ATOMS: atom_id res chain seq x y z
N MET A 1 -1.83 -29.95 -11.01
CA MET A 1 -0.91 -28.86 -10.59
C MET A 1 -1.00 -28.56 -9.10
N LEU A 2 -2.17 -28.38 -8.51
CA LEU A 2 -2.35 -28.14 -7.06
C LEU A 2 -1.85 -29.28 -6.13
N ILE A 3 -1.95 -30.53 -6.54
CA ILE A 3 -1.50 -31.70 -5.75
C ILE A 3 0.04 -31.79 -5.71
N SER A 4 0.74 -31.40 -6.77
CA SER A 4 2.22 -31.36 -6.83
C SER A 4 2.81 -30.24 -5.96
N LEU A 5 2.17 -29.07 -5.95
CA LEU A 5 2.55 -27.95 -5.07
C LEU A 5 2.37 -28.26 -3.59
N ALA A 6 1.28 -28.95 -3.22
CA ALA A 6 1.05 -29.39 -1.84
C ALA A 6 2.13 -30.38 -1.36
N GLY A 7 2.67 -31.21 -2.25
CA GLY A 7 3.73 -32.16 -1.96
C GLY A 7 5.11 -31.50 -1.70
N GLU A 8 5.47 -30.45 -2.42
CA GLU A 8 6.72 -29.71 -2.19
C GLU A 8 6.63 -28.83 -0.94
N VAL A 9 5.52 -28.13 -0.75
CA VAL A 9 5.27 -27.32 0.44
C VAL A 9 5.28 -28.18 1.69
N ALA A 10 4.71 -29.41 1.66
CA ALA A 10 4.71 -30.34 2.78
C ALA A 10 6.10 -30.84 3.21
N LYS A 11 7.09 -30.83 2.31
CA LYS A 11 8.48 -31.22 2.65
C LYS A 11 9.21 -30.19 3.52
N TRP A 12 8.76 -28.91 3.46
CA TRP A 12 9.40 -27.80 4.17
C TRP A 12 8.64 -27.36 5.42
N ILE A 13 7.39 -27.79 5.58
CA ILE A 13 6.50 -27.44 6.70
C ILE A 13 6.34 -28.64 7.62
N LYS A 14 7.28 -28.86 8.50
CA LYS A 14 7.07 -29.70 9.69
C LYS A 14 6.94 -28.78 10.91
N PRO A 15 5.76 -28.68 11.50
CA PRO A 15 4.91 -29.73 12.05
C PRO A 15 3.47 -29.77 11.48
N LEU A 16 2.76 -30.88 11.67
CA LEU A 16 1.41 -31.17 11.15
C LEU A 16 0.34 -30.08 11.33
N GLY A 17 0.48 -29.20 12.31
CA GLY A 17 -0.44 -28.09 12.58
C GLY A 17 -0.41 -26.98 11.53
N LEU A 18 0.78 -26.65 11.02
CA LEU A 18 0.98 -25.66 9.95
C LEU A 18 0.35 -26.15 8.64
N VAL A 19 0.57 -27.40 8.26
CA VAL A 19 0.00 -27.98 7.02
C VAL A 19 -1.52 -27.93 7.02
N LYS A 20 -2.17 -28.24 8.14
CA LYS A 20 -3.63 -28.17 8.26
C LYS A 20 -4.15 -26.74 8.16
N LYS A 21 -3.46 -25.75 8.76
CA LYS A 21 -3.78 -24.32 8.63
C LYS A 21 -3.64 -23.88 7.16
N PHE A 22 -2.55 -24.25 6.49
CA PHE A 22 -2.29 -23.88 5.10
C PHE A 22 -3.24 -24.56 4.10
N VAL A 23 -3.57 -25.83 4.29
CA VAL A 23 -4.58 -26.51 3.46
C VAL A 23 -5.95 -25.85 3.62
N LYS A 24 -6.32 -25.43 4.83
CA LYS A 24 -7.57 -24.69 5.10
C LYS A 24 -7.53 -23.27 4.52
N LEU A 25 -6.37 -22.61 4.51
CA LEU A 25 -6.11 -21.34 3.85
C LEU A 25 -6.28 -21.46 2.32
N LEU A 26 -5.66 -22.47 1.70
CA LEU A 26 -5.77 -22.73 0.26
C LEU A 26 -7.17 -23.16 -0.19
N SER A 27 -7.98 -23.72 0.72
CA SER A 27 -9.39 -24.07 0.47
C SER A 27 -10.37 -22.94 0.84
N GLY A 28 -9.90 -21.89 1.52
CA GLY A 28 -10.67 -20.70 1.89
C GLY A 28 -10.58 -19.61 0.83
N LYS A 29 -11.53 -18.66 0.86
CA LYS A 29 -11.58 -17.49 -0.05
C LYS A 29 -10.55 -16.38 0.31
N GLU A 30 -9.64 -16.62 1.25
CA GLU A 30 -8.68 -15.60 1.70
C GLU A 30 -7.37 -15.78 0.92
N GLU A 31 -7.02 -14.80 0.10
CA GLU A 31 -5.76 -14.73 -0.63
C GLU A 31 -4.80 -13.85 0.17
N PHE A 32 -3.69 -14.43 0.66
CA PHE A 32 -2.64 -13.71 1.39
C PHE A 32 -1.50 -13.24 0.51
N PHE A 33 -1.51 -13.57 -0.76
CA PHE A 33 -0.54 -13.03 -1.72
C PHE A 33 -1.16 -12.92 -3.11
N SER A 34 -0.64 -11.96 -3.87
CA SER A 34 -0.91 -11.79 -5.30
C SER A 34 0.39 -11.59 -6.07
N ILE A 35 0.32 -11.80 -7.38
CA ILE A 35 1.43 -11.57 -8.31
C ILE A 35 0.96 -10.51 -9.28
N GLU A 36 1.69 -9.41 -9.36
CA GLU A 36 1.29 -8.27 -10.17
C GLU A 36 2.42 -7.78 -11.06
N GLN A 37 2.05 -7.21 -12.19
CA GLN A 37 2.94 -6.40 -13.00
C GLN A 37 2.85 -4.93 -12.57
N PHE A 38 3.99 -4.26 -12.52
CA PHE A 38 4.08 -2.84 -12.25
C PHE A 38 5.24 -2.23 -13.05
N TYR A 39 5.13 -0.97 -13.37
CA TYR A 39 6.25 -0.25 -13.96
C TYR A 39 7.20 0.17 -12.86
N ASP A 40 8.43 -0.34 -12.90
CA ASP A 40 9.49 0.09 -12.00
C ASP A 40 10.23 1.27 -12.63
N TYR A 41 10.03 2.45 -12.07
CA TYR A 41 10.57 3.70 -12.59
C TYR A 41 12.10 3.70 -12.65
N PHE A 42 12.77 3.05 -11.71
CA PHE A 42 14.23 3.04 -11.63
C PHE A 42 14.89 2.13 -12.66
N SER A 43 14.27 1.02 -13.00
CA SER A 43 14.73 0.15 -14.09
C SER A 43 14.12 0.53 -15.44
N THR A 44 13.12 1.45 -15.45
CA THR A 44 12.37 1.87 -16.64
C THR A 44 11.70 0.71 -17.39
N GLN A 45 11.26 -0.31 -16.65
CA GLN A 45 10.68 -1.52 -17.21
C GLN A 45 9.45 -1.98 -16.42
N VAL A 46 8.55 -2.68 -17.11
CA VAL A 46 7.49 -3.45 -16.43
C VAL A 46 8.13 -4.68 -15.79
N GLN A 47 7.95 -4.81 -14.49
CA GLN A 47 8.48 -5.90 -13.68
C GLN A 47 7.36 -6.62 -12.94
N THR A 48 7.66 -7.82 -12.46
CA THR A 48 6.76 -8.60 -11.61
C THR A 48 7.10 -8.35 -10.14
N ARG A 49 6.08 -8.13 -9.32
CA ARG A 49 6.17 -8.12 -7.85
C ARG A 49 5.26 -9.16 -7.24
N VAL A 50 5.68 -9.69 -6.12
CA VAL A 50 4.81 -10.45 -5.20
C VAL A 50 4.32 -9.48 -4.15
N ILE A 51 3.02 -9.41 -3.95
CA ILE A 51 2.40 -8.74 -2.82
C ILE A 51 2.06 -9.82 -1.80
N LEU A 52 2.49 -9.63 -0.58
CA LEU A 52 2.23 -10.53 0.54
C LEU A 52 1.53 -9.76 1.65
N GLU A 53 0.30 -10.12 1.93
CA GLU A 53 -0.44 -9.61 3.08
C GLU A 53 -0.19 -10.52 4.28
N ILE A 54 0.56 -10.03 5.25
CA ILE A 54 0.77 -10.75 6.51
C ILE A 54 -0.17 -10.20 7.59
N PRO A 55 -0.93 -11.03 8.27
CA PRO A 55 -1.75 -10.60 9.39
C PRO A 55 -0.85 -10.33 10.61
N GLY A 56 -0.28 -9.11 10.66
CA GLY A 56 0.47 -8.64 11.81
C GLY A 56 -0.41 -8.55 13.06
N ARG A 57 0.20 -8.16 14.19
CA ARG A 57 -0.55 -8.00 15.46
C ARG A 57 -1.51 -6.81 15.43
N GLY A 58 -1.63 -6.12 14.31
CA GLY A 58 -2.51 -4.98 14.05
C GLY A 58 -1.88 -3.64 14.38
N CYS A 59 -2.33 -2.59 13.70
CA CYS A 59 -1.80 -1.23 13.81
C CYS A 59 -1.88 -0.68 15.23
N ALA A 60 -0.73 -0.26 15.79
CA ALA A 60 -0.65 0.34 17.13
C ALA A 60 -1.49 1.62 17.21
N TRP A 61 -1.48 2.47 16.19
CA TRP A 61 -2.30 3.67 16.13
C TRP A 61 -3.80 3.37 16.19
N TYR A 62 -4.25 2.34 15.47
CA TYR A 62 -5.64 1.90 15.54
C TYR A 62 -6.02 1.44 16.93
N LYS A 63 -5.18 0.66 17.61
CA LYS A 63 -5.43 0.16 18.96
C LYS A 63 -5.51 1.28 20.00
N ASN A 64 -4.63 2.28 19.89
CA ASN A 64 -4.44 3.31 20.90
C ASN A 64 -5.38 4.53 20.71
N SER A 65 -5.76 4.82 19.46
CA SER A 65 -6.49 6.06 19.11
C SER A 65 -7.70 5.87 18.21
N GLY A 66 -8.01 4.63 17.82
CA GLY A 66 -9.08 4.32 16.88
C GLY A 66 -8.66 4.44 15.40
N GLY A 67 -7.40 4.80 15.12
CA GLY A 67 -6.84 4.80 13.76
C GLY A 67 -7.23 5.99 12.89
N CYS A 68 -6.85 5.91 11.62
CA CYS A 68 -7.17 6.92 10.61
C CYS A 68 -8.64 6.84 10.17
N THR A 69 -9.22 7.98 9.78
CA THR A 69 -10.66 8.10 9.46
C THR A 69 -11.13 7.23 8.29
N MET A 70 -10.22 6.91 7.35
CA MET A 70 -10.50 6.12 6.15
C MET A 70 -10.12 4.64 6.30
N CYS A 71 -9.36 4.26 7.33
CA CYS A 71 -8.71 2.94 7.38
C CYS A 71 -9.62 1.86 7.97
N GLY A 72 -10.01 0.88 7.15
CA GLY A 72 -10.75 -0.31 7.57
C GLY A 72 -9.88 -1.51 7.97
N PHE A 73 -8.55 -1.45 7.79
CA PHE A 73 -7.66 -2.58 8.05
C PHE A 73 -7.63 -3.02 9.52
N GLY A 74 -7.82 -2.08 10.46
CA GLY A 74 -7.85 -2.43 11.89
C GLY A 74 -8.95 -3.42 12.25
N ASN A 75 -10.16 -3.24 11.70
CA ASN A 75 -11.27 -4.16 11.89
C ASN A 75 -11.00 -5.51 11.23
N LYS A 76 -10.53 -5.49 9.97
CA LYS A 76 -10.21 -6.71 9.21
C LYS A 76 -9.13 -7.54 9.90
N LEU A 77 -8.05 -6.91 10.36
CA LEU A 77 -6.98 -7.62 11.07
C LEU A 77 -7.45 -8.25 12.39
N LYS A 78 -8.33 -7.57 13.12
CA LYS A 78 -8.94 -8.14 14.32
C LYS A 78 -9.72 -9.41 13.99
N GLU A 79 -10.54 -9.39 12.94
CA GLU A 79 -11.30 -10.55 12.47
C GLU A 79 -10.38 -11.70 12.05
N VAL A 80 -9.39 -11.42 11.19
CA VAL A 80 -8.43 -12.40 10.69
C VAL A 80 -7.64 -13.02 11.84
N ASN A 81 -7.15 -12.23 12.79
CA ASN A 81 -6.38 -12.73 13.92
C ASN A 81 -7.25 -13.55 14.88
N THR A 82 -8.52 -13.18 15.08
CA THR A 82 -9.46 -13.98 15.88
C THR A 82 -9.72 -15.33 15.22
N LYS A 83 -9.85 -15.37 13.90
CA LYS A 83 -10.14 -16.59 13.15
C LYS A 83 -8.95 -17.54 13.03
N TRP A 84 -7.73 -17.01 12.81
CA TRP A 84 -6.56 -17.78 12.44
C TRP A 84 -5.48 -17.89 13.50
N ASN A 85 -5.37 -16.93 14.43
CA ASN A 85 -4.36 -16.86 15.50
C ASN A 85 -2.94 -17.19 15.00
N PHE A 86 -2.42 -16.35 14.09
CA PHE A 86 -1.10 -16.54 13.48
C PHE A 86 0.03 -16.35 14.49
N SER A 87 0.96 -17.30 14.52
CA SER A 87 2.24 -17.15 15.22
C SER A 87 3.30 -16.53 14.29
N ASP A 88 4.41 -16.07 14.87
CA ASP A 88 5.54 -15.52 14.12
C ASP A 88 6.10 -16.52 13.09
N LYS A 89 6.07 -17.83 13.40
CA LYS A 89 6.47 -18.90 12.46
C LYS A 89 5.49 -19.01 11.30
N ASP A 90 4.20 -18.74 11.53
CA ASP A 90 3.19 -18.76 10.48
C ASP A 90 3.43 -17.62 9.47
N LEU A 91 3.89 -16.44 9.92
CA LEU A 91 4.21 -15.30 9.04
C LEU A 91 5.36 -15.63 8.08
N VAL A 92 6.42 -16.27 8.58
CA VAL A 92 7.52 -16.77 7.73
C VAL A 92 7.03 -17.88 6.79
N GLY A 93 6.08 -18.69 7.24
CA GLY A 93 5.44 -19.72 6.43
C GLY A 93 4.64 -19.14 5.25
N LEU A 94 3.88 -18.06 5.47
CA LEU A 94 3.17 -17.33 4.41
C LEU A 94 4.14 -16.77 3.35
N TYR A 95 5.27 -16.20 3.79
CA TYR A 95 6.33 -15.77 2.88
C TYR A 95 6.82 -16.94 2.00
N LYS A 96 7.14 -18.10 2.59
CA LYS A 96 7.64 -19.26 1.84
C LYS A 96 6.61 -19.76 0.82
N MET A 97 5.33 -19.75 1.16
CA MET A 97 4.26 -20.10 0.22
C MET A 97 4.22 -19.13 -0.97
N ALA A 98 4.22 -17.83 -0.70
CA ALA A 98 4.22 -16.81 -1.75
C ALA A 98 5.47 -16.95 -2.64
N GLU A 99 6.65 -17.16 -2.05
CA GLU A 99 7.91 -17.38 -2.74
C GLU A 99 7.86 -18.58 -3.69
N VAL A 100 7.44 -19.76 -3.20
CA VAL A 100 7.36 -20.97 -4.02
C VAL A 100 6.33 -20.81 -5.15
N SER A 101 5.17 -20.23 -4.85
CA SER A 101 4.09 -20.05 -5.83
C SER A 101 4.41 -19.03 -6.91
N SER A 102 5.33 -18.10 -6.65
CA SER A 102 5.69 -17.04 -7.60
C SER A 102 6.95 -17.32 -8.43
N ARG A 103 7.70 -18.41 -8.16
CA ARG A 103 8.99 -18.68 -8.82
C ARG A 103 8.94 -18.65 -10.34
N SER A 104 7.90 -19.24 -10.95
CA SER A 104 7.72 -19.25 -12.41
C SER A 104 7.51 -17.88 -13.05
N HIS A 105 7.22 -16.85 -12.24
CA HIS A 105 7.00 -15.47 -12.69
C HIS A 105 8.24 -14.59 -12.54
N GLU A 106 9.35 -15.14 -12.01
CA GLU A 106 10.62 -14.43 -11.78
C GLU A 106 10.46 -13.06 -11.13
N PRO A 107 9.75 -12.97 -9.98
CA PRO A 107 9.45 -11.68 -9.37
C PRO A 107 10.73 -10.94 -8.96
N LYS A 108 10.71 -9.61 -9.13
CA LYS A 108 11.85 -8.73 -8.82
C LYS A 108 11.71 -8.07 -7.45
N TRP A 109 10.49 -7.89 -6.97
CA TRP A 109 10.19 -7.26 -5.69
C TRP A 109 9.24 -8.09 -4.85
N LEU A 110 9.50 -8.12 -3.53
CA LEU A 110 8.52 -8.54 -2.54
C LEU A 110 7.96 -7.29 -1.85
N TYR A 111 6.64 -7.13 -1.88
CA TYR A 111 5.90 -6.10 -1.16
C TYR A 111 5.17 -6.76 0.00
N ILE A 112 5.41 -6.30 1.23
CA ILE A 112 4.74 -6.81 2.43
C ILE A 112 3.83 -5.74 3.00
N TYR A 113 2.56 -6.09 3.13
CA TYR A 113 1.54 -5.31 3.80
C TYR A 113 1.10 -6.05 5.06
N ASN A 114 1.24 -5.41 6.23
CA ASN A 114 0.81 -6.00 7.50
C ASN A 114 -0.36 -5.24 8.14
N GLY A 115 -0.94 -4.29 7.39
CA GLY A 115 -2.04 -3.44 7.86
C GLY A 115 -1.67 -2.54 9.04
N GLY A 116 -0.39 -2.23 9.17
CA GLY A 116 0.19 -1.39 10.21
C GLY A 116 1.62 -1.00 9.86
N SER A 117 2.54 -1.12 10.81
CA SER A 117 3.94 -0.76 10.64
C SER A 117 4.84 -2.01 10.72
N PHE A 118 5.47 -2.37 9.61
CA PHE A 118 6.38 -3.53 9.56
C PHE A 118 7.56 -3.36 10.52
N LEU A 119 8.06 -2.13 10.67
CA LEU A 119 9.20 -1.82 11.56
C LEU A 119 8.81 -1.67 13.04
N ASN A 120 7.52 -1.70 13.37
CA ASN A 120 7.09 -1.77 14.77
C ASN A 120 7.28 -3.19 15.30
N LEU A 121 8.18 -3.36 16.26
CA LEU A 121 8.55 -4.66 16.82
C LEU A 121 7.39 -5.34 17.57
N ASP A 122 6.42 -4.56 18.05
CA ASP A 122 5.19 -5.07 18.64
C ASP A 122 4.20 -5.60 17.60
N GLU A 123 4.28 -5.13 16.35
CA GLU A 123 3.42 -5.58 15.25
C GLU A 123 4.06 -6.74 14.47
N VAL A 124 5.34 -6.62 14.14
CA VAL A 124 6.14 -7.65 13.47
C VAL A 124 7.47 -7.81 14.21
N PRO A 125 7.67 -8.91 14.94
CA PRO A 125 8.91 -9.10 15.73
C PRO A 125 10.17 -9.02 14.89
N LEU A 126 11.24 -8.44 15.42
CA LEU A 126 12.52 -8.26 14.72
C LEU A 126 13.04 -9.57 14.11
N LYS A 127 12.92 -10.68 14.83
CA LYS A 127 13.32 -12.00 14.31
C LYS A 127 12.57 -12.36 13.02
N THR A 128 11.29 -12.12 12.96
CA THR A 128 10.46 -12.36 11.76
C THR A 128 10.91 -11.48 10.59
N GLN A 129 11.17 -10.19 10.85
CA GLN A 129 11.67 -9.26 9.85
C GLN A 129 13.01 -9.75 9.27
N ILE A 130 13.95 -10.14 10.14
CA ILE A 130 15.28 -10.64 9.75
C ILE A 130 15.17 -11.98 9.00
N ASP A 131 14.35 -12.92 9.46
CA ASP A 131 14.18 -14.22 8.79
C ASP A 131 13.67 -14.06 7.36
N ILE A 132 12.71 -13.13 7.13
CA ILE A 132 12.21 -12.80 5.79
C ILE A 132 13.30 -12.11 4.95
N ALA A 133 14.00 -11.12 5.49
CA ALA A 133 15.07 -10.41 4.81
C ALA A 133 16.23 -11.33 4.38
N CYS A 134 16.65 -12.24 5.26
CA CYS A 134 17.65 -13.26 4.94
C CYS A 134 17.18 -14.21 3.82
N ALA A 135 15.90 -14.53 3.78
CA ALA A 135 15.35 -15.37 2.71
C ALA A 135 15.34 -14.61 1.37
N ILE A 136 14.97 -13.33 1.36
CA ILE A 136 15.04 -12.45 0.18
C ILE A 136 16.49 -12.32 -0.30
N ARG A 137 17.44 -12.12 0.60
CA ARG A 137 18.87 -12.02 0.25
C ARG A 137 19.33 -13.25 -0.55
N LYS A 138 18.88 -14.43 -0.21
CA LYS A 138 19.23 -15.69 -0.86
C LYS A 138 18.43 -15.95 -2.13
N HIS A 139 17.34 -15.23 -2.36
CA HIS A 139 16.49 -15.47 -3.52
C HIS A 139 17.14 -14.94 -4.80
N PRO A 140 17.22 -15.74 -5.89
CA PRO A 140 18.00 -15.39 -7.07
C PRO A 140 17.40 -14.22 -7.85
N THR A 141 16.09 -14.03 -7.85
CA THR A 141 15.42 -13.02 -8.70
C THR A 141 15.00 -11.76 -7.97
N PHE A 142 14.79 -11.79 -6.64
CA PHE A 142 14.41 -10.58 -5.91
C PHE A 142 15.55 -9.55 -5.89
N PHE A 143 15.22 -8.31 -6.24
CA PHE A 143 16.10 -7.14 -6.10
C PHE A 143 15.93 -6.46 -4.75
N GLY A 144 14.71 -6.50 -4.19
CA GLY A 144 14.43 -5.78 -2.97
C GLY A 144 13.13 -6.17 -2.27
N LEU A 145 13.01 -5.57 -1.10
CA LEU A 145 11.87 -5.64 -0.20
C LEU A 145 11.21 -4.27 -0.11
N PHE A 146 9.88 -4.25 -0.24
CA PHE A 146 9.06 -3.11 0.14
C PHE A 146 8.27 -3.45 1.40
N VAL A 147 8.25 -2.52 2.35
CA VAL A 147 7.46 -2.56 3.59
C VAL A 147 6.84 -1.22 3.90
N GLU A 148 5.77 -1.20 4.68
CA GLU A 148 5.16 0.04 5.18
C GLU A 148 5.53 0.26 6.63
N SER A 149 5.72 1.52 7.00
CA SER A 149 5.88 1.93 8.39
C SER A 149 5.41 3.35 8.63
N ARG A 150 4.94 3.60 9.84
CA ARG A 150 4.73 4.94 10.36
C ARG A 150 6.10 5.54 10.73
N PRO A 151 6.27 6.87 10.66
CA PRO A 151 7.54 7.54 10.92
C PRO A 151 8.18 7.16 12.25
N GLU A 152 7.40 7.11 13.32
CA GLU A 152 7.90 6.86 14.69
C GLU A 152 8.59 5.50 14.89
N PHE A 153 8.36 4.54 13.99
CA PHE A 153 9.00 3.22 14.04
C PHE A 153 10.19 3.08 13.06
N ILE A 154 10.48 4.14 12.31
CA ILE A 154 11.62 4.22 11.40
C ILE A 154 12.81 4.77 12.21
N GLN A 155 13.61 3.88 12.76
CA GLN A 155 14.73 4.20 13.63
C GLN A 155 15.95 3.36 13.26
N GLU A 156 17.15 3.78 13.65
CA GLU A 156 18.39 3.03 13.34
C GLU A 156 18.32 1.59 13.86
N GLU A 157 17.75 1.39 15.04
CA GLU A 157 17.61 0.09 15.69
C GLU A 157 16.69 -0.87 14.91
N THR A 158 15.82 -0.35 14.06
CA THR A 158 14.93 -1.15 13.21
C THR A 158 15.42 -1.28 11.77
N ILE A 159 15.99 -0.22 11.19
CA ILE A 159 16.46 -0.20 9.80
C ILE A 159 17.78 -0.95 9.64
N ILE A 160 18.77 -0.71 10.49
CA ILE A 160 20.12 -1.28 10.33
C ILE A 160 20.12 -2.81 10.37
N PRO A 161 19.45 -3.48 11.31
CA PRO A 161 19.37 -4.95 11.30
C PRO A 161 18.70 -5.50 10.04
N LEU A 162 17.66 -4.81 9.54
CA LEU A 162 16.95 -5.20 8.32
C LEU A 162 17.84 -5.06 7.08
N LEU A 163 18.56 -3.95 6.93
CA LEU A 163 19.51 -3.71 5.84
C LEU A 163 20.66 -4.73 5.86
N ASN A 164 21.22 -5.02 7.02
CA ASN A 164 22.28 -6.02 7.18
C ASN A 164 21.79 -7.42 6.77
N ALA A 165 20.55 -7.76 7.09
CA ALA A 165 19.94 -9.03 6.70
C ALA A 165 19.67 -9.11 5.19
N LEU A 166 19.23 -8.01 4.56
CA LEU A 166 19.03 -7.90 3.11
C LEU A 166 20.36 -7.93 2.33
N GLY A 167 21.45 -7.42 2.90
CA GLY A 167 22.78 -7.34 2.24
C GLY A 167 22.76 -6.37 1.07
N ILE A 168 22.98 -6.88 -0.15
CA ILE A 168 23.02 -6.05 -1.38
C ILE A 168 21.62 -5.78 -1.98
N LYS A 169 20.56 -6.30 -1.39
CA LYS A 169 19.20 -6.09 -1.90
C LYS A 169 18.66 -4.74 -1.41
N PHE A 170 17.81 -4.14 -2.24
CA PHE A 170 17.21 -2.84 -1.91
C PHE A 170 16.13 -2.95 -0.82
N LEU A 171 16.08 -1.93 0.03
CA LEU A 171 14.95 -1.67 0.92
C LEU A 171 14.20 -0.46 0.39
N LYS A 172 12.86 -0.57 0.30
CA LYS A 172 11.95 0.54 0.04
C LYS A 172 10.92 0.59 1.16
N ILE A 173 10.72 1.77 1.74
CA ILE A 173 9.79 1.98 2.84
C ILE A 173 8.66 2.89 2.37
N GLY A 174 7.41 2.44 2.54
CA GLY A 174 6.20 3.22 2.33
C GLY A 174 5.83 4.00 3.59
N ILE A 175 5.68 5.32 3.48
CA ILE A 175 5.28 6.20 4.58
C ILE A 175 4.01 6.93 4.18
N GLY A 176 2.96 6.81 4.98
CA GLY A 176 1.68 7.49 4.74
C GLY A 176 1.70 8.92 5.28
N LEU A 177 2.26 9.89 4.55
CA LEU A 177 2.13 11.32 4.88
C LEU A 177 0.68 11.79 4.75
N GLU A 178 -0.01 11.35 3.72
CA GLU A 178 -1.40 11.58 3.33
C GLU A 178 -1.74 13.04 2.99
N ALA A 179 -1.36 14.00 3.83
CA ALA A 179 -1.60 15.43 3.63
C ALA A 179 -0.48 16.28 4.25
N VAL A 180 -0.04 17.31 3.54
CA VAL A 180 0.97 18.24 4.04
C VAL A 180 0.39 19.25 5.05
N THR A 181 -0.86 19.63 4.89
CA THR A 181 -1.53 20.55 5.82
C THR A 181 -1.84 19.83 7.14
N ASP A 182 -1.35 20.38 8.26
CA ASP A 182 -1.51 19.79 9.59
C ASP A 182 -2.97 19.58 9.96
N GLN A 183 -3.84 20.56 9.69
CA GLN A 183 -5.28 20.45 9.93
C GLN A 183 -5.88 19.25 9.18
N VAL A 184 -5.50 19.04 7.93
CA VAL A 184 -6.01 17.94 7.11
C VAL A 184 -5.44 16.61 7.63
N ARG A 185 -4.14 16.53 7.89
CA ARG A 185 -3.48 15.31 8.35
C ARG A 185 -3.96 14.89 9.73
N GLU A 186 -4.07 15.83 10.70
CA GLU A 186 -4.34 15.48 12.09
C GLU A 186 -5.85 15.46 12.41
N VAL A 187 -6.66 16.33 11.81
CA VAL A 187 -8.08 16.42 12.14
C VAL A 187 -8.93 15.62 11.15
N ASN A 188 -8.73 15.86 9.84
CA ASN A 188 -9.58 15.19 8.84
C ASN A 188 -9.21 13.72 8.63
N ILE A 189 -7.91 13.39 8.68
CA ILE A 189 -7.38 12.02 8.49
C ILE A 189 -7.12 11.32 9.83
N HIS A 190 -6.71 12.06 10.87
CA HIS A 190 -6.33 11.53 12.19
C HIS A 190 -5.08 10.65 12.11
N LYS A 191 -4.00 11.20 11.57
CA LYS A 191 -2.74 10.46 11.32
C LYS A 191 -1.89 10.27 12.58
N GLY A 192 -1.87 11.28 13.50
CA GLY A 192 -1.20 11.24 14.79
C GLY A 192 0.32 11.25 14.71
N PHE A 193 0.88 12.00 13.78
CA PHE A 193 2.30 12.37 13.72
C PHE A 193 2.48 13.69 12.96
N SER A 194 3.55 14.41 13.24
CA SER A 194 3.84 15.70 12.64
C SER A 194 4.55 15.57 11.28
N ARG A 195 4.62 16.69 10.52
CA ARG A 195 5.47 16.76 9.34
C ARG A 195 6.95 16.54 9.67
N GLN A 196 7.39 17.02 10.83
CA GLN A 196 8.76 16.86 11.28
C GLN A 196 9.10 15.38 11.49
N ASP A 197 8.19 14.59 12.07
CA ASP A 197 8.38 13.13 12.19
C ASP A 197 8.56 12.47 10.83
N TYR A 198 7.77 12.89 9.83
CA TYR A 198 7.91 12.41 8.45
C TYR A 198 9.26 12.81 7.85
N GLU A 199 9.69 14.07 7.99
CA GLU A 199 10.96 14.56 7.48
C GLU A 199 12.15 13.81 8.07
N GLN A 200 12.17 13.62 9.39
CA GLN A 200 13.21 12.86 10.10
C GLN A 200 13.27 11.41 9.63
N ALA A 201 12.12 10.78 9.43
CA ALA A 201 12.06 9.42 8.91
C ALA A 201 12.61 9.33 7.46
N VAL A 202 12.26 10.28 6.60
CA VAL A 202 12.80 10.35 5.23
C VAL A 202 14.31 10.54 5.24
N GLU A 203 14.82 11.48 6.03
CA GLU A 203 16.26 11.75 6.17
C GLU A 203 17.02 10.50 6.61
N LEU A 204 16.50 9.81 7.65
CA LEU A 204 17.10 8.59 8.16
C LEU A 204 17.14 7.47 7.10
N VAL A 205 16.04 7.24 6.39
CA VAL A 205 15.98 6.22 5.34
C VAL A 205 16.98 6.55 4.21
N LYS A 206 17.05 7.81 3.78
CA LYS A 206 17.93 8.26 2.72
C LYS A 206 19.40 8.19 3.13
N SER A 207 19.76 8.48 4.39
CA SER A 207 21.13 8.38 4.90
C SER A 207 21.68 6.94 4.82
N HIS A 208 20.79 5.93 4.83
CA HIS A 208 21.13 4.53 4.67
C HIS A 208 20.97 4.00 3.23
N ASN A 209 20.86 4.86 2.23
CA ASN A 209 20.66 4.50 0.81
C ASN A 209 19.42 3.61 0.56
N ALA A 210 18.45 3.64 1.44
CA ALA A 210 17.14 3.03 1.21
C ALA A 210 16.22 3.99 0.46
N ARG A 211 15.10 3.48 -0.07
CA ARG A 211 14.15 4.24 -0.89
C ARG A 211 12.88 4.55 -0.12
N ILE A 212 12.26 5.66 -0.48
CA ILE A 212 10.98 6.11 0.09
C ILE A 212 9.89 6.09 -0.99
N LEU A 213 8.75 5.50 -0.65
CA LEU A 213 7.48 5.70 -1.31
C LEU A 213 6.56 6.46 -0.34
N THR A 214 6.08 7.64 -0.74
CA THR A 214 5.14 8.41 0.08
C THR A 214 3.71 8.19 -0.38
N TYR A 215 2.82 7.82 0.54
CA TYR A 215 1.39 7.80 0.27
C TYR A 215 0.81 9.20 0.48
N VAL A 216 0.01 9.62 -0.50
CA VAL A 216 -0.74 10.89 -0.51
C VAL A 216 -2.21 10.57 -0.70
N PHE A 217 -3.08 11.12 0.15
CA PHE A 217 -4.48 10.76 0.15
C PHE A 217 -5.34 11.83 -0.55
N LEU A 218 -5.99 11.44 -1.64
CA LEU A 218 -6.91 12.30 -2.36
C LEU A 218 -8.31 12.22 -1.76
N LYS A 219 -8.83 13.37 -1.36
CA LYS A 219 -10.16 13.60 -0.82
C LYS A 219 -10.39 13.02 0.58
N PRO A 220 -9.66 13.53 1.60
CA PRO A 220 -10.02 13.32 2.99
C PRO A 220 -11.44 13.84 3.32
N LEU A 221 -12.00 13.35 4.42
CA LEU A 221 -13.26 13.88 4.96
C LEU A 221 -13.17 15.40 5.18
N GLY A 222 -14.25 16.10 4.85
CA GLY A 222 -14.39 17.54 5.10
C GLY A 222 -13.78 18.46 4.04
N LEU A 223 -13.13 17.92 2.99
CA LEU A 223 -12.63 18.71 1.86
C LEU A 223 -13.61 18.61 0.68
N SER A 224 -13.86 19.76 0.03
CA SER A 224 -14.47 19.81 -1.30
C SER A 224 -13.58 19.16 -2.35
N GLU A 225 -14.08 18.95 -3.57
CA GLU A 225 -13.29 18.40 -4.66
C GLU A 225 -12.06 19.25 -4.99
N LYS A 226 -12.26 20.58 -5.07
CA LYS A 226 -11.21 21.55 -5.30
C LYS A 226 -10.13 21.51 -4.23
N GLU A 227 -10.52 21.62 -2.96
CA GLU A 227 -9.58 21.60 -1.84
C GLU A 227 -8.79 20.29 -1.79
N ALA A 228 -9.42 19.17 -2.11
CA ALA A 228 -8.79 17.87 -2.13
C ALA A 228 -7.73 17.75 -3.23
N ILE A 229 -8.00 18.27 -4.44
CA ILE A 229 -7.03 18.34 -5.53
C ILE A 229 -5.83 19.19 -5.12
N GLU A 230 -6.07 20.40 -4.60
CA GLU A 230 -5.01 21.32 -4.19
C GLU A 230 -4.16 20.75 -3.05
N GLU A 231 -4.79 20.10 -2.06
CA GLU A 231 -4.06 19.45 -0.97
C GLU A 231 -3.19 18.30 -1.47
N ALA A 232 -3.72 17.44 -2.34
CA ALA A 232 -2.97 16.32 -2.91
C ALA A 232 -1.76 16.81 -3.73
N VAL A 233 -1.95 17.84 -4.58
CA VAL A 233 -0.86 18.42 -5.38
C VAL A 233 0.22 19.02 -4.49
N ARG A 234 -0.14 19.80 -3.47
CA ARG A 234 0.83 20.37 -2.51
C ARG A 234 1.57 19.28 -1.75
N THR A 235 0.86 18.22 -1.36
CA THR A 235 1.46 17.12 -0.62
C THR A 235 2.45 16.33 -1.48
N ILE A 236 2.14 16.09 -2.76
CA ILE A 236 3.04 15.43 -3.71
C ILE A 236 4.29 16.28 -3.93
N PHE A 237 4.12 17.58 -4.15
CA PHE A 237 5.27 18.50 -4.29
C PHE A 237 6.18 18.43 -3.06
N TYR A 238 5.59 18.55 -1.86
CA TYR A 238 6.33 18.48 -0.60
C TYR A 238 7.04 17.14 -0.40
N ALA A 239 6.39 16.01 -0.74
CA ALA A 239 6.99 14.71 -0.61
C ALA A 239 8.27 14.58 -1.46
N PHE A 240 8.25 15.02 -2.72
CA PHE A 240 9.44 15.02 -3.58
C PHE A 240 10.49 16.03 -3.11
N GLU A 241 10.09 17.22 -2.67
CA GLU A 241 11.00 18.22 -2.09
C GLU A 241 11.77 17.66 -0.89
N LYS A 242 11.12 16.85 -0.08
CA LYS A 242 11.73 16.23 1.12
C LYS A 242 12.50 14.94 0.83
N GLY A 243 12.55 14.48 -0.42
CA GLY A 243 13.40 13.37 -0.85
C GLY A 243 12.68 12.03 -1.06
N SER A 244 11.35 12.03 -1.16
CA SER A 244 10.61 10.84 -1.60
C SER A 244 11.07 10.42 -3.00
N ASP A 245 11.29 9.12 -3.21
CA ASP A 245 11.69 8.58 -4.52
C ASP A 245 10.48 8.31 -5.42
N GLU A 246 9.34 8.01 -4.82
CA GLU A 246 8.06 7.71 -5.49
C GLU A 246 6.90 8.23 -4.64
N VAL A 247 5.79 8.54 -5.29
CA VAL A 247 4.52 8.83 -4.61
C VAL A 247 3.45 7.84 -5.07
N SER A 248 2.64 7.37 -4.13
CA SER A 248 1.39 6.66 -4.40
C SER A 248 0.22 7.55 -4.03
N LEU A 249 -0.54 7.99 -5.04
CA LEU A 249 -1.77 8.74 -4.86
C LEU A 249 -2.88 7.77 -4.47
N SER A 250 -3.15 7.64 -3.18
CA SER A 250 -4.23 6.85 -2.62
C SER A 250 -5.53 7.66 -2.68
N CYS A 251 -6.51 7.16 -3.41
CA CYS A 251 -7.77 7.87 -3.59
C CYS A 251 -8.82 7.33 -2.63
N ALA A 252 -9.61 8.23 -2.04
CA ALA A 252 -10.63 7.84 -1.08
C ALA A 252 -11.62 6.84 -1.68
N PHE A 253 -11.77 5.69 -1.04
CA PHE A 253 -12.82 4.70 -1.27
C PHE A 253 -13.44 4.30 0.07
N ILE A 254 -14.61 3.72 0.07
CA ILE A 254 -15.38 3.49 1.29
C ILE A 254 -15.17 2.06 1.78
N GLN A 255 -14.50 1.93 2.92
CA GLN A 255 -14.36 0.66 3.63
C GLN A 255 -15.34 0.58 4.81
N GLU A 256 -15.82 -0.62 5.08
CA GLU A 256 -16.73 -0.91 6.17
C GLU A 256 -16.15 -0.57 7.55
N GLY A 257 -16.98 -0.07 8.47
CA GLY A 257 -16.62 0.27 9.84
C GLY A 257 -15.84 1.57 10.02
N THR A 258 -15.66 2.37 8.96
CA THR A 258 -14.88 3.62 8.99
C THR A 258 -15.73 4.86 9.31
N LYS A 259 -15.06 5.95 9.74
CA LYS A 259 -15.73 7.27 9.82
C LYS A 259 -16.18 7.75 8.44
N MET A 260 -15.42 7.39 7.40
CA MET A 260 -15.72 7.74 6.01
C MET A 260 -16.98 7.04 5.50
N GLU A 261 -17.21 5.78 5.87
CA GLU A 261 -18.45 5.08 5.58
C GLU A 261 -19.68 5.79 6.17
N ARG A 262 -19.62 6.18 7.45
CA ARG A 262 -20.72 6.92 8.09
C ARG A 262 -21.06 8.23 7.37
N ALA A 263 -20.03 8.96 6.93
CA ALA A 263 -20.22 10.17 6.15
C ALA A 263 -20.84 9.89 4.77
N TYR A 264 -20.42 8.82 4.12
CA TYR A 264 -20.97 8.36 2.84
C TYR A 264 -22.43 7.97 2.96
N GLN A 265 -22.78 7.14 3.94
CA GLN A 265 -24.18 6.69 4.19
C GLN A 265 -25.11 7.84 4.53
N SER A 266 -24.60 8.90 5.17
CA SER A 266 -25.40 10.12 5.47
C SER A 266 -25.45 11.12 4.32
N GLY A 267 -24.91 10.80 3.14
CA GLY A 267 -24.85 11.69 1.97
C GLY A 267 -23.91 12.89 2.09
N LYS A 268 -23.07 12.92 3.14
CA LYS A 268 -22.12 14.02 3.39
C LYS A 268 -20.75 13.84 2.74
N PHE A 269 -20.51 12.68 2.13
CA PHE A 269 -19.26 12.37 1.45
C PHE A 269 -19.52 11.49 0.23
N ARG A 270 -18.72 11.69 -0.82
CA ARG A 270 -18.58 10.78 -1.94
C ARG A 270 -17.10 10.57 -2.25
N PRO A 271 -16.67 9.39 -2.77
CA PRO A 271 -15.34 9.23 -3.33
C PRO A 271 -15.03 10.29 -4.41
N PRO A 272 -13.75 10.60 -4.66
CA PRO A 272 -13.38 11.60 -5.65
C PRO A 272 -13.85 11.22 -7.05
N TRP A 273 -13.98 12.22 -7.92
CA TRP A 273 -14.10 11.99 -9.33
C TRP A 273 -12.82 11.33 -9.89
N LEU A 274 -12.96 10.43 -10.85
CA LEU A 274 -11.79 9.91 -11.58
C LEU A 274 -11.07 11.02 -12.35
N TRP A 275 -11.78 12.08 -12.74
CA TRP A 275 -11.21 13.27 -13.36
C TRP A 275 -10.26 14.00 -12.41
N SER A 276 -10.57 14.05 -11.12
CA SER A 276 -9.70 14.65 -10.10
C SER A 276 -8.40 13.90 -9.94
N ILE A 277 -8.44 12.57 -10.06
CA ILE A 277 -7.24 11.73 -10.03
C ILE A 277 -6.33 12.07 -11.22
N ILE A 278 -6.90 12.17 -12.43
CA ILE A 278 -6.15 12.53 -13.65
C ILE A 278 -5.58 13.94 -13.52
N GLU A 279 -6.36 14.88 -12.99
CA GLU A 279 -5.93 16.29 -12.78
C GLU A 279 -4.71 16.35 -11.86
N VAL A 280 -4.76 15.68 -10.69
CA VAL A 280 -3.62 15.64 -9.76
C VAL A 280 -2.38 15.05 -10.44
N VAL A 281 -2.52 13.94 -11.14
CA VAL A 281 -1.39 13.29 -11.83
C VAL A 281 -0.82 14.17 -12.92
N ARG A 282 -1.65 14.82 -13.75
CA ARG A 282 -1.18 15.75 -14.80
C ARG A 282 -0.39 16.91 -14.22
N ARG A 283 -0.82 17.44 -13.08
CA ARG A 283 -0.17 18.60 -12.41
C ARG A 283 1.14 18.23 -11.72
N THR A 284 1.39 16.94 -11.47
CA THR A 284 2.51 16.50 -10.63
C THR A 284 3.48 15.53 -11.33
N ALA A 285 3.16 15.05 -12.53
CA ALA A 285 3.97 14.06 -13.24
C ALA A 285 5.40 14.50 -13.60
N ASN A 286 5.64 15.82 -13.67
CA ASN A 286 6.96 16.40 -13.91
C ASN A 286 7.86 16.43 -12.66
N LEU A 287 7.32 16.17 -11.49
CA LEU A 287 8.05 16.17 -10.22
C LEU A 287 8.77 14.83 -9.97
N GLY A 288 8.19 13.75 -10.45
CA GLY A 288 8.69 12.38 -10.26
C GLY A 288 7.60 11.34 -10.49
N PRO A 289 7.87 10.06 -10.21
CA PRO A 289 6.91 8.99 -10.42
C PRO A 289 5.74 9.06 -9.43
N VAL A 290 4.55 9.40 -9.92
CA VAL A 290 3.28 9.40 -9.17
C VAL A 290 2.43 8.25 -9.63
N ARG A 291 2.34 7.19 -8.84
CA ARG A 291 1.47 6.04 -9.10
C ARG A 291 0.07 6.31 -8.55
N ILE A 292 -0.95 5.88 -9.26
CA ILE A 292 -2.33 5.87 -8.76
C ILE A 292 -2.57 4.56 -8.00
N GLY A 293 -3.03 4.65 -6.75
CA GLY A 293 -3.34 3.50 -5.90
C GLY A 293 -4.47 2.63 -6.47
N SER A 294 -4.56 1.38 -6.03
CA SER A 294 -5.64 0.47 -6.38
C SER A 294 -6.95 0.87 -5.71
N PHE A 295 -8.07 0.48 -6.34
CA PHE A 295 -9.41 0.58 -5.77
C PHE A 295 -10.03 -0.81 -5.58
N GLU A 296 -9.23 -1.85 -5.70
CA GLU A 296 -9.68 -3.27 -5.71
C GLU A 296 -9.24 -4.00 -4.44
N ASP A 297 -9.14 -3.27 -3.32
CA ASP A 297 -8.74 -3.85 -2.03
C ASP A 297 -9.74 -4.91 -1.56
N LYS A 298 -9.25 -5.88 -0.80
CA LYS A 298 -10.11 -6.92 -0.21
C LYS A 298 -10.25 -6.70 1.30
N PRO A 299 -11.48 -6.73 1.87
CA PRO A 299 -12.78 -6.90 1.19
C PRO A 299 -13.08 -5.76 0.23
N LEU A 300 -13.93 -6.05 -0.78
CA LEU A 300 -14.28 -5.05 -1.78
C LEU A 300 -14.88 -3.80 -1.11
N PRO A 301 -14.46 -2.59 -1.53
CA PRO A 301 -15.00 -1.35 -1.04
C PRO A 301 -16.51 -1.23 -1.30
N ILE A 302 -17.23 -0.54 -0.40
CA ILE A 302 -18.65 -0.21 -0.56
C ILE A 302 -18.84 0.76 -1.74
N ALA A 303 -17.92 1.69 -1.92
CA ALA A 303 -17.88 2.63 -3.03
C ALA A 303 -16.45 3.01 -3.39
N ILE A 304 -16.19 3.23 -4.67
CA ILE A 304 -14.89 3.61 -5.21
C ILE A 304 -14.96 4.96 -5.94
N PRO A 305 -13.85 5.60 -6.28
CA PRO A 305 -13.80 6.75 -7.19
C PRO A 305 -14.56 6.46 -8.47
N HIS A 306 -15.38 7.40 -8.90
CA HIS A 306 -16.21 7.26 -10.11
C HIS A 306 -16.56 8.62 -10.71
N ASN A 307 -16.87 8.64 -11.99
CA ASN A 307 -17.40 9.80 -12.71
C ASN A 307 -18.90 9.63 -12.96
N CYS A 308 -19.21 8.92 -14.04
CA CYS A 308 -20.56 8.52 -14.40
C CYS A 308 -20.50 7.12 -15.04
N SER A 309 -21.59 6.40 -15.08
CA SER A 309 -21.64 5.04 -15.64
C SER A 309 -21.18 4.93 -17.10
N LYS A 310 -21.16 6.04 -17.87
CA LYS A 310 -20.78 6.04 -19.28
C LYS A 310 -19.27 5.99 -19.50
N CYS A 311 -18.47 6.66 -18.64
CA CYS A 311 -17.02 6.82 -18.89
C CYS A 311 -16.13 6.07 -17.90
N ASP A 312 -16.64 5.58 -16.78
CA ASP A 312 -15.83 4.97 -15.71
C ASP A 312 -14.94 3.84 -16.21
N VAL A 313 -15.48 2.94 -17.02
CA VAL A 313 -14.72 1.79 -17.56
C VAL A 313 -13.53 2.25 -18.40
N ALA A 314 -13.75 3.24 -19.28
CA ALA A 314 -12.69 3.78 -20.14
C ALA A 314 -11.61 4.49 -19.32
N VAL A 315 -12.02 5.30 -18.34
CA VAL A 315 -11.09 6.05 -17.46
C VAL A 315 -10.30 5.09 -16.58
N MET A 316 -10.94 4.09 -15.98
CA MET A 316 -10.26 3.07 -15.17
C MET A 316 -9.26 2.25 -16.01
N LYS A 317 -9.59 1.94 -17.27
CA LYS A 317 -8.63 1.29 -18.18
C LYS A 317 -7.42 2.18 -18.44
N ALA A 318 -7.62 3.47 -18.67
CA ALA A 318 -6.52 4.42 -18.88
C ALA A 318 -5.65 4.58 -17.62
N ILE A 319 -6.25 4.60 -16.43
CA ILE A 319 -5.50 4.62 -15.15
C ILE A 319 -4.60 3.37 -15.03
N ARG A 320 -5.12 2.17 -15.36
CA ARG A 320 -4.29 0.96 -15.36
C ARG A 320 -3.14 1.03 -16.37
N GLN A 321 -3.39 1.55 -17.57
CA GLN A 321 -2.35 1.76 -18.59
C GLN A 321 -1.30 2.79 -18.13
N TYR A 322 -1.75 3.88 -17.49
CA TYR A 322 -0.86 4.87 -16.90
C TYR A 322 0.08 4.22 -15.86
N ASN A 323 -0.43 3.44 -14.95
CA ASN A 323 0.37 2.75 -13.92
C ASN A 323 1.40 1.75 -14.47
N LEU A 324 1.26 1.33 -15.73
CA LEU A 324 2.19 0.44 -16.42
C LEU A 324 3.16 1.17 -17.34
N SER A 325 3.09 2.50 -17.46
CA SER A 325 3.92 3.27 -18.41
C SER A 325 4.32 4.65 -17.93
N TYR A 326 3.62 5.22 -16.96
CA TYR A 326 3.66 6.64 -16.53
C TYR A 326 3.48 7.63 -17.69
N ASN A 327 2.85 7.16 -18.80
CA ASN A 327 2.60 7.98 -19.97
C ASN A 327 1.26 8.71 -19.83
N LEU A 328 1.30 10.04 -19.72
CA LEU A 328 0.12 10.90 -19.61
C LEU A 328 -0.77 10.88 -20.86
N HIS A 329 -0.22 10.57 -22.04
CA HIS A 329 -0.99 10.54 -23.29
C HIS A 329 -2.12 9.51 -23.29
N VAL A 330 -2.10 8.53 -22.37
CA VAL A 330 -3.21 7.59 -22.20
C VAL A 330 -4.53 8.27 -21.82
N PHE A 331 -4.46 9.51 -21.29
CA PHE A 331 -5.63 10.30 -20.88
C PHE A 331 -6.13 11.31 -21.94
N ASP A 332 -5.41 11.53 -23.03
CA ASP A 332 -5.70 12.65 -23.97
C ASP A 332 -7.03 12.51 -24.71
N ASN A 333 -7.45 11.28 -24.99
CA ASN A 333 -8.68 11.02 -25.72
C ASN A 333 -9.90 10.75 -24.84
N LEU A 334 -9.76 10.90 -23.52
CA LEU A 334 -10.87 10.72 -22.59
C LEU A 334 -11.77 11.97 -22.60
N LYS A 335 -13.04 11.78 -22.99
CA LYS A 335 -14.05 12.85 -23.02
C LYS A 335 -15.38 12.31 -22.52
N CYS A 336 -16.09 13.11 -21.75
CA CYS A 336 -17.45 12.82 -21.31
C CYS A 336 -18.14 14.10 -20.84
N ASP A 337 -19.43 14.22 -21.11
CA ASP A 337 -20.23 15.39 -20.69
C ASP A 337 -20.23 15.60 -19.18
N CYS A 338 -19.96 14.54 -18.39
CA CYS A 338 -19.85 14.67 -16.95
C CYS A 338 -18.66 15.53 -16.47
N GLN A 339 -17.71 15.85 -17.35
CA GLN A 339 -16.63 16.79 -17.06
C GLN A 339 -17.15 18.18 -16.73
N ILE A 340 -18.27 18.59 -17.33
CA ILE A 340 -18.92 19.90 -17.03
C ILE A 340 -19.27 19.95 -15.55
N ARG A 341 -19.94 18.92 -15.03
CA ARG A 341 -20.30 18.85 -13.60
C ARG A 341 -19.10 18.77 -12.68
N TRP A 342 -18.07 18.04 -13.09
CA TRP A 342 -16.82 17.99 -12.34
C TRP A 342 -16.12 19.36 -12.29
N GLU A 343 -16.09 20.10 -13.40
CA GLU A 343 -15.51 21.46 -13.44
C GLU A 343 -16.27 22.45 -12.54
N GLU A 344 -17.56 22.25 -12.32
CA GLU A 344 -18.37 23.06 -11.39
C GLU A 344 -18.05 22.77 -9.91
N GLU A 345 -17.61 21.52 -9.60
CA GLU A 345 -17.26 21.10 -8.24
C GLU A 345 -15.77 21.32 -7.88
N LYS A 346 -14.94 21.55 -8.88
CA LYS A 346 -13.47 21.64 -8.80
C LYS A 346 -12.96 23.04 -8.38
#